data_650822eb68970bd24ee5d49c20b9c322
#
_entry.id   650822eb68970bd24ee5d49c20b9c322
#
_cell.length_a   1.000
_cell.length_b   1.000
_cell.length_c   1.000
_cell.angle_alpha   90.00
_cell.angle_beta   90.00
_cell.angle_gamma   90.00
#
_symmetry.space_group_name_H-M   'P 1'
#
loop_
_entity.id
_entity.type
_entity.pdbx_description
1 polymer ?
#
loop_
_entity_poly.entity_id
_entity_poly.type
_entity_poly.pdbx_seq_one_letter_code
_entity_poly.pdbx_strand_id
1 'polypeptide(L)'
;MFQDIFDDDVDISDLVKEYNDNIYDDDLLLRNKKNKKKWIVELPYKIIFNYMKEQANSITKIINDINSKEEIKTIIFVGGYCYNEILLRLIKNGLNKITTYLQPSNPSLAIMEGAVLFGIEPSTINVRKAKYTIGKKINIEWDDEKHSEKGKKYFNEEKQKWFCKDCFVKFIEINQSLKYKEEISHLSSIPPRNKKNAVTMEFYKTKKQNPTFAFEEGIIKIGECRIEIGKEYEKYQDRKIRTIMKFGGTFIDVTAIHLKSGKAVETTLTFD
;
A
#
# COMPACT_ATOMS: atom_id res chain seq x y z
N MET A 1 18.67 14.31 26.92
CA MET A 1 17.58 15.23 26.57
C MET A 1 16.24 14.52 26.80
N PHE A 2 15.86 14.34 28.08
CA PHE A 2 14.60 13.75 28.54
C PHE A 2 14.04 14.65 29.67
N GLN A 3 13.98 15.97 29.42
CA GLN A 3 13.67 16.92 30.49
C GLN A 3 12.19 17.34 30.51
N ASP A 4 11.37 16.93 29.51
CA ASP A 4 10.01 17.43 29.32
C ASP A 4 8.92 16.34 29.19
N ILE A 5 9.16 15.13 29.75
CA ILE A 5 8.17 14.02 29.64
C ILE A 5 7.39 13.81 30.95
N PHE A 6 7.80 14.41 32.05
CA PHE A 6 7.11 14.24 33.32
C PHE A 6 6.36 15.51 33.69
N ASP A 7 5.04 15.39 33.74
CA ASP A 7 4.16 16.38 34.36
C ASP A 7 4.59 16.58 35.82
N ASP A 8 4.65 17.82 36.28
CA ASP A 8 5.19 18.19 37.61
C ASP A 8 4.43 17.54 38.79
N ASP A 9 3.30 16.88 38.54
CA ASP A 9 2.41 16.29 39.55
C ASP A 9 2.55 14.75 39.72
N VAL A 10 3.47 14.09 38.98
CA VAL A 10 3.68 12.63 39.11
C VAL A 10 4.75 12.36 40.19
N ASP A 11 4.38 11.68 41.26
CA ASP A 11 5.34 11.24 42.28
C ASP A 11 6.21 10.13 41.68
N ILE A 12 7.43 10.55 41.28
CA ILE A 12 8.46 9.67 40.68
C ILE A 12 8.82 8.51 41.64
N SER A 13 8.63 8.69 42.95
CA SER A 13 8.94 7.64 43.93
C SER A 13 8.02 6.42 43.80
N ASP A 14 6.73 6.63 43.42
CA ASP A 14 5.76 5.56 43.21
C ASP A 14 6.01 4.82 41.89
N LEU A 15 6.35 5.55 40.81
CA LEU A 15 6.73 4.93 39.53
C LEU A 15 8.02 4.11 39.67
N VAL A 16 9.00 4.61 40.45
CA VAL A 16 10.25 3.89 40.75
C VAL A 16 9.98 2.62 41.53
N LYS A 17 9.04 2.64 42.47
CA LYS A 17 8.68 1.49 43.30
C LYS A 17 7.94 0.44 42.46
N GLU A 18 6.97 0.85 41.65
CA GLU A 18 6.24 -0.02 40.73
C GLU A 18 7.18 -0.68 39.71
N TYR A 19 8.16 0.07 39.21
CA TYR A 19 9.17 -0.43 38.27
C TYR A 19 10.11 -1.42 38.92
N ASN A 20 10.59 -1.16 40.13
CA ASN A 20 11.47 -2.05 40.89
C ASN A 20 10.78 -3.32 41.36
N ASP A 21 9.49 -3.27 41.68
CA ASP A 21 8.69 -4.46 42.09
C ASP A 21 8.44 -5.42 40.90
N ASN A 22 8.58 -4.93 39.65
CA ASN A 22 8.36 -5.72 38.43
C ASN A 22 9.64 -6.20 37.74
N ILE A 23 10.85 -5.81 38.22
CA ILE A 23 12.11 -6.20 37.61
C ILE A 23 12.86 -7.16 38.55
N TYR A 24 12.96 -8.40 38.11
CA TYR A 24 13.71 -9.48 38.79
C TYR A 24 15.23 -9.44 38.60
N ASP A 25 15.82 -8.32 38.19
CA ASP A 25 17.26 -8.23 37.92
C ASP A 25 17.92 -7.21 38.87
N ASP A 26 18.78 -7.67 39.77
CA ASP A 26 19.49 -6.91 40.79
C ASP A 26 20.42 -5.80 40.24
N ASP A 27 20.52 -5.65 38.94
CA ASP A 27 21.40 -4.73 38.25
C ASP A 27 20.83 -3.33 37.98
N LEU A 28 19.54 -3.08 38.31
CA LEU A 28 18.91 -1.78 38.07
C LEU A 28 18.92 -0.93 39.35
N LEU A 29 19.95 -0.12 39.52
CA LEU A 29 20.06 0.78 40.64
C LEU A 29 19.59 2.19 40.27
N LEU A 30 18.37 2.53 40.73
CA LEU A 30 17.93 3.91 40.81
C LEU A 30 18.61 4.58 41.99
N ARG A 31 19.60 5.44 41.73
CA ARG A 31 20.30 6.20 42.75
C ARG A 31 19.82 7.64 42.77
N ASN A 32 19.24 8.04 43.91
CA ASN A 32 19.00 9.44 44.20
C ASN A 32 20.33 10.10 44.61
N LYS A 33 20.97 10.83 43.71
CA LYS A 33 22.06 11.72 44.07
C LYS A 33 21.46 13.01 44.64
N LYS A 34 21.46 13.14 45.94
CA LYS A 34 21.14 14.38 46.71
C LYS A 34 22.04 15.54 46.27
N ASN A 35 21.77 16.09 45.09
CA ASN A 35 22.26 17.40 44.74
C ASN A 35 21.26 18.08 43.80
N LYS A 36 20.54 19.06 44.34
CA LYS A 36 19.73 20.03 43.61
C LYS A 36 18.55 19.45 42.83
N LYS A 37 17.54 18.88 43.50
CA LYS A 37 16.22 18.60 42.94
C LYS A 37 16.14 17.85 41.58
N LYS A 38 17.17 17.07 41.23
CA LYS A 38 17.16 16.26 40.01
C LYS A 38 17.33 14.80 40.34
N TRP A 39 16.40 13.97 39.84
CA TRP A 39 16.55 12.51 39.85
C TRP A 39 17.45 12.11 38.69
N ILE A 40 18.37 11.19 38.92
CA ILE A 40 19.26 10.59 37.90
C ILE A 40 18.95 9.09 37.89
N VAL A 41 18.53 8.61 36.74
CA VAL A 41 18.34 7.17 36.47
C VAL A 41 19.65 6.66 35.84
N GLU A 42 20.37 5.79 36.54
CA GLU A 42 21.53 5.10 35.97
C GLU A 42 21.08 3.74 35.42
N LEU A 43 21.05 3.63 34.09
CA LEU A 43 20.73 2.36 33.42
C LEU A 43 22.04 1.57 33.18
N PRO A 44 22.12 0.30 33.63
CA PRO A 44 23.24 -0.54 33.31
C PRO A 44 23.40 -0.71 31.79
N TYR A 45 24.64 -0.64 31.32
CA TYR A 45 24.96 -0.82 29.88
C TYR A 45 24.39 -2.12 29.33
N LYS A 46 24.37 -3.19 30.08
CA LYS A 46 23.88 -4.51 29.70
C LYS A 46 22.39 -4.48 29.29
N ILE A 47 21.57 -3.69 30.00
CA ILE A 47 20.13 -3.54 29.67
C ILE A 47 19.95 -2.86 28.31
N ILE A 48 20.64 -1.73 28.11
CA ILE A 48 20.59 -0.97 26.86
C ILE A 48 21.11 -1.84 25.70
N PHE A 49 22.21 -2.55 25.92
CA PHE A 49 22.81 -3.43 24.91
C PHE A 49 21.90 -4.59 24.53
N ASN A 50 21.29 -5.26 25.52
CA ASN A 50 20.35 -6.37 25.27
C ASN A 50 19.14 -5.89 24.49
N TYR A 51 18.56 -4.76 24.87
CA TYR A 51 17.44 -4.15 24.10
C TYR A 51 17.82 -3.88 22.66
N MET A 52 18.98 -3.25 22.40
CA MET A 52 19.45 -3.00 21.03
C MET A 52 19.73 -4.29 20.27
N LYS A 53 20.23 -5.32 20.93
CA LYS A 53 20.48 -6.63 20.31
C LYS A 53 19.20 -7.32 19.88
N GLU A 54 18.14 -7.24 20.67
CA GLU A 54 16.82 -7.78 20.30
C GLU A 54 16.23 -7.05 19.07
N GLN A 55 16.33 -5.71 19.06
CA GLN A 55 15.88 -4.91 17.90
C GLN A 55 16.71 -5.26 16.64
N ALA A 56 18.03 -5.33 16.78
CA ALA A 56 18.93 -5.70 15.68
C ALA A 56 18.59 -7.10 15.13
N ASN A 57 18.36 -8.07 15.99
CA ASN A 57 18.01 -9.44 15.60
C ASN A 57 16.67 -9.47 14.82
N SER A 58 15.67 -8.71 15.27
CA SER A 58 14.36 -8.62 14.60
C SER A 58 14.50 -8.03 13.20
N ILE A 59 15.25 -6.93 13.06
CA ILE A 59 15.53 -6.28 11.77
C ILE A 59 16.32 -7.22 10.85
N THR A 60 17.38 -7.84 11.37
CA THR A 60 18.25 -8.76 10.64
C THR A 60 17.48 -9.96 10.10
N LYS A 61 16.57 -10.52 10.92
CA LYS A 61 15.71 -11.62 10.49
C LYS A 61 14.87 -11.25 9.29
N ILE A 62 14.19 -10.10 9.34
CA ILE A 62 13.35 -9.60 8.24
C ILE A 62 14.18 -9.43 6.95
N ILE A 63 15.36 -8.82 7.06
CA ILE A 63 16.21 -8.58 5.89
C ILE A 63 16.72 -9.91 5.31
N ASN A 64 17.16 -10.85 6.15
CA ASN A 64 17.62 -12.17 5.69
C ASN A 64 16.49 -12.98 5.06
N ASP A 65 15.25 -12.90 5.60
CA ASP A 65 14.07 -13.54 5.01
C ASP A 65 13.74 -12.99 3.62
N ILE A 66 13.88 -11.68 3.42
CA ILE A 66 13.71 -11.06 2.10
C ILE A 66 14.86 -11.48 1.18
N ASN A 67 16.10 -11.42 1.66
CA ASN A 67 17.30 -11.76 0.88
C ASN A 67 17.35 -13.25 0.46
N SER A 68 16.64 -14.11 1.17
CA SER A 68 16.49 -15.52 0.77
C SER A 68 15.61 -15.72 -0.48
N LYS A 69 14.74 -14.76 -0.77
CA LYS A 69 13.77 -14.77 -1.88
C LYS A 69 14.20 -13.90 -3.05
N GLU A 70 14.84 -12.78 -2.74
CA GLU A 70 15.30 -11.77 -3.70
C GLU A 70 16.72 -11.34 -3.32
N GLU A 71 17.65 -11.35 -4.27
CA GLU A 71 19.06 -10.98 -4.01
C GLU A 71 19.18 -9.48 -3.66
N ILE A 72 19.47 -9.18 -2.38
CA ILE A 72 19.74 -7.82 -1.90
C ILE A 72 21.26 -7.63 -1.78
N LYS A 73 21.81 -6.69 -2.54
CA LYS A 73 23.25 -6.33 -2.47
C LYS A 73 23.51 -5.09 -1.66
N THR A 74 22.56 -4.16 -1.60
CA THR A 74 22.73 -2.84 -0.99
C THR A 74 21.64 -2.57 0.02
N ILE A 75 22.02 -2.07 1.19
CA ILE A 75 21.11 -1.56 2.22
C ILE A 75 21.41 -0.07 2.43
N ILE A 76 20.35 0.72 2.49
CA ILE A 76 20.42 2.15 2.81
C ILE A 76 19.80 2.35 4.19
N PHE A 77 20.58 2.86 5.14
CA PHE A 77 20.09 3.19 6.47
C PHE A 77 19.60 4.63 6.53
N VAL A 78 18.34 4.83 6.90
CA VAL A 78 17.70 6.15 7.04
C VAL A 78 16.90 6.24 8.34
N GLY A 79 16.62 7.47 8.81
CA GLY A 79 15.92 7.73 10.06
C GLY A 79 16.85 8.03 11.23
N GLY A 80 16.29 8.58 12.31
CA GLY A 80 17.06 9.03 13.48
C GLY A 80 17.85 7.94 14.19
N TYR A 81 17.36 6.68 14.18
CA TYR A 81 18.07 5.55 14.79
C TYR A 81 19.39 5.18 14.08
N CYS A 82 19.59 5.66 12.85
CA CYS A 82 20.84 5.42 12.10
C CYS A 82 22.06 6.16 12.66
N TYR A 83 21.90 7.03 13.64
CA TYR A 83 23.00 7.60 14.40
C TYR A 83 23.52 6.66 15.49
N ASN A 84 22.80 5.57 15.80
CA ASN A 84 23.23 4.61 16.80
C ASN A 84 24.19 3.58 16.19
N GLU A 85 25.47 3.83 16.35
CA GLU A 85 26.52 2.98 15.79
C GLU A 85 26.51 1.54 16.33
N ILE A 86 26.09 1.34 17.59
CA ILE A 86 26.00 0.01 18.20
C ILE A 86 24.91 -0.80 17.47
N LEU A 87 23.74 -0.22 17.30
CA LEU A 87 22.63 -0.86 16.59
C LEU A 87 23.00 -1.20 15.14
N LEU A 88 23.58 -0.25 14.41
CA LEU A 88 24.01 -0.47 13.03
C LEU A 88 25.07 -1.57 12.92
N ARG A 89 26.03 -1.62 13.85
CA ARG A 89 27.07 -2.65 13.89
C ARG A 89 26.48 -4.03 14.17
N LEU A 90 25.53 -4.13 15.11
CA LEU A 90 24.81 -5.37 15.40
C LEU A 90 24.00 -5.87 14.19
N ILE A 91 23.29 -4.97 13.48
CA ILE A 91 22.55 -5.32 12.26
C ILE A 91 23.52 -5.83 11.18
N LYS A 92 24.57 -5.06 10.87
CA LYS A 92 25.55 -5.44 9.84
C LYS A 92 26.19 -6.80 10.10
N ASN A 93 26.51 -7.11 11.36
CA ASN A 93 27.10 -8.38 11.74
C ASN A 93 26.16 -9.58 11.60
N GLY A 94 24.84 -9.35 11.67
CA GLY A 94 23.84 -10.40 11.51
C GLY A 94 23.34 -10.61 10.07
N LEU A 95 23.77 -9.76 9.12
CA LEU A 95 23.33 -9.83 7.73
C LEU A 95 24.23 -10.73 6.89
N ASN A 96 23.59 -11.56 6.06
CA ASN A 96 24.26 -12.48 5.16
C ASN A 96 24.26 -11.93 3.72
N LYS A 97 25.40 -12.06 3.03
CA LYS A 97 25.53 -11.72 1.59
C LYS A 97 25.29 -10.25 1.20
N ILE A 98 25.22 -9.33 2.14
CA ILE A 98 25.10 -7.91 1.84
C ILE A 98 26.51 -7.34 1.65
N THR A 99 26.75 -6.68 0.52
CA THR A 99 28.07 -6.16 0.15
C THR A 99 28.20 -4.66 0.34
N THR A 100 27.10 -3.91 0.27
CA THR A 100 27.12 -2.45 0.30
C THR A 100 26.17 -1.90 1.36
N TYR A 101 26.69 -1.00 2.20
CA TYR A 101 25.91 -0.26 3.19
C TYR A 101 26.05 1.21 2.94
N LEU A 102 24.94 1.90 2.72
CA LEU A 102 24.90 3.34 2.48
C LEU A 102 24.15 4.04 3.62
N GLN A 103 24.62 5.24 3.92
CA GLN A 103 23.96 6.12 4.88
C GLN A 103 24.05 7.56 4.35
N PRO A 104 22.92 8.29 4.19
CA PRO A 104 22.96 9.70 3.83
C PRO A 104 23.72 10.52 4.86
N SER A 105 24.22 11.69 4.49
CA SER A 105 24.88 12.62 5.41
C SER A 105 23.96 13.06 6.57
N ASN A 106 22.65 13.13 6.31
CA ASN A 106 21.64 13.43 7.31
C ASN A 106 20.50 12.40 7.28
N PRO A 107 20.68 11.21 7.88
CA PRO A 107 19.72 10.12 7.79
C PRO A 107 18.35 10.44 8.40
N SER A 108 18.29 11.31 9.42
CA SER A 108 17.01 11.68 10.07
C SER A 108 16.13 12.55 9.19
N LEU A 109 16.70 13.36 8.31
CA LEU A 109 15.96 14.23 7.38
C LEU A 109 15.74 13.60 6.01
N ALA A 110 16.43 12.52 5.68
CA ALA A 110 16.40 11.93 4.33
C ALA A 110 14.99 11.59 3.83
N ILE A 111 14.10 11.12 4.72
CA ILE A 111 12.71 10.82 4.36
C ILE A 111 11.93 12.09 4.03
N MET A 112 12.09 13.15 4.85
CA MET A 112 11.42 14.43 4.65
C MET A 112 11.91 15.13 3.38
N GLU A 113 13.21 15.18 3.17
CA GLU A 113 13.83 15.74 1.96
C GLU A 113 13.38 14.98 0.71
N GLY A 114 13.36 13.64 0.78
CA GLY A 114 12.87 12.79 -0.29
C GLY A 114 11.37 13.01 -0.59
N ALA A 115 10.55 13.24 0.43
CA ALA A 115 9.13 13.56 0.25
C ALA A 115 8.93 14.91 -0.46
N VAL A 116 9.72 15.94 -0.12
CA VAL A 116 9.69 17.24 -0.79
C VAL A 116 10.11 17.11 -2.24
N LEU A 117 11.23 16.42 -2.51
CA LEU A 117 11.71 16.17 -3.87
C LEU A 117 10.68 15.41 -4.71
N PHE A 118 10.04 14.38 -4.12
CA PHE A 118 8.96 13.65 -4.77
C PHE A 118 7.74 14.54 -5.05
N GLY A 119 7.42 15.49 -4.16
CA GLY A 119 6.34 16.45 -4.37
C GLY A 119 6.62 17.41 -5.54
N ILE A 120 7.88 17.80 -5.73
CA ILE A 120 8.33 18.68 -6.83
C ILE A 120 8.38 17.89 -8.14
N GLU A 121 8.99 16.70 -8.14
CA GLU A 121 9.22 15.87 -9.32
C GLU A 121 8.83 14.41 -9.05
N PRO A 122 7.52 14.08 -9.11
CA PRO A 122 7.02 12.72 -8.84
C PRO A 122 7.54 11.66 -9.81
N SER A 123 7.97 12.06 -11.02
CA SER A 123 8.57 11.18 -12.03
C SER A 123 9.96 10.65 -11.64
N THR A 124 10.56 11.17 -10.57
CA THR A 124 11.79 10.62 -9.97
C THR A 124 11.64 9.13 -9.66
N ILE A 125 10.44 8.68 -9.30
CA ILE A 125 10.11 7.25 -9.21
C ILE A 125 9.46 6.82 -10.53
N ASN A 126 10.30 6.49 -11.50
CA ASN A 126 9.88 6.17 -12.86
C ASN A 126 9.02 4.90 -12.97
N VAL A 127 9.27 3.88 -12.14
CA VAL A 127 8.61 2.58 -12.22
C VAL A 127 8.21 2.10 -10.83
N ARG A 128 7.01 1.58 -10.71
CA ARG A 128 6.50 0.92 -9.49
C ARG A 128 5.92 -0.43 -9.83
N LYS A 129 6.07 -1.40 -8.95
CA LYS A 129 5.37 -2.69 -9.08
C LYS A 129 3.95 -2.59 -8.49
N ALA A 130 2.97 -3.09 -9.21
CA ALA A 130 1.60 -3.15 -8.75
C ALA A 130 1.47 -4.08 -7.54
N LYS A 131 0.93 -3.57 -6.43
CA LYS A 131 0.67 -4.33 -5.20
C LYS A 131 -0.50 -5.31 -5.34
N TYR A 132 -1.39 -5.05 -6.29
CA TYR A 132 -2.63 -5.78 -6.50
C TYR A 132 -2.92 -5.90 -8.00
N THR A 133 -3.65 -6.93 -8.37
CA THR A 133 -4.41 -6.98 -9.61
C THR A 133 -5.60 -6.06 -9.46
N ILE A 134 -5.78 -5.11 -10.39
CA ILE A 134 -6.88 -4.15 -10.40
C ILE A 134 -7.70 -4.33 -11.65
N GLY A 135 -9.01 -4.33 -11.48
CA GLY A 135 -9.95 -4.51 -12.57
C GLY A 135 -11.31 -3.90 -12.28
N LYS A 136 -12.22 -4.08 -13.23
CA LYS A 136 -13.61 -3.65 -13.10
C LYS A 136 -14.57 -4.83 -13.26
N LYS A 137 -15.72 -4.71 -12.63
CA LYS A 137 -16.84 -5.64 -12.83
C LYS A 137 -17.57 -5.31 -14.12
N ILE A 138 -17.70 -6.29 -15.00
CA ILE A 138 -18.39 -6.15 -16.28
C ILE A 138 -18.98 -7.50 -16.73
N ASN A 139 -20.01 -7.43 -17.59
CA ASN A 139 -20.53 -8.61 -18.26
C ASN A 139 -19.78 -8.79 -19.59
N ILE A 140 -19.23 -9.98 -19.82
CA ILE A 140 -18.50 -10.32 -21.04
C ILE A 140 -19.17 -11.49 -21.77
N GLU A 141 -18.81 -11.70 -23.03
CA GLU A 141 -19.30 -12.84 -23.81
C GLU A 141 -18.93 -14.14 -23.12
N TRP A 142 -19.84 -15.11 -23.13
CA TRP A 142 -19.66 -16.38 -22.47
C TRP A 142 -18.56 -17.20 -23.15
N ASP A 143 -17.69 -17.76 -22.34
CA ASP A 143 -16.60 -18.65 -22.72
C ASP A 143 -16.72 -19.91 -21.85
N ASP A 144 -16.96 -21.05 -22.50
CA ASP A 144 -17.19 -22.32 -21.79
C ASP A 144 -16.00 -22.78 -20.98
N GLU A 145 -14.77 -22.47 -21.39
CA GLU A 145 -13.56 -22.85 -20.67
C GLU A 145 -13.34 -22.03 -19.39
N LYS A 146 -13.73 -20.74 -19.44
CA LYS A 146 -13.46 -19.81 -18.33
C LYS A 146 -14.63 -19.67 -17.34
N HIS A 147 -15.86 -19.89 -17.81
CA HIS A 147 -17.05 -19.53 -17.05
C HIS A 147 -17.90 -20.74 -16.60
N SER A 148 -17.57 -21.95 -17.01
CA SER A 148 -18.43 -23.15 -16.89
C SER A 148 -18.85 -23.50 -15.45
N GLU A 149 -17.96 -23.31 -14.46
CA GLU A 149 -18.23 -23.80 -13.10
C GLU A 149 -19.01 -22.83 -12.21
N LYS A 150 -18.73 -21.52 -12.31
CA LYS A 150 -19.27 -20.51 -11.38
C LYS A 150 -19.95 -19.34 -12.07
N GLY A 151 -19.93 -19.32 -13.40
CA GLY A 151 -20.42 -18.20 -14.18
C GLY A 151 -21.94 -18.09 -14.17
N LYS A 152 -22.42 -16.86 -14.06
CA LYS A 152 -23.87 -16.54 -14.19
C LYS A 152 -24.20 -16.27 -15.64
N LYS A 153 -24.58 -17.32 -16.39
CA LYS A 153 -24.90 -17.27 -17.84
C LYS A 153 -26.24 -16.59 -18.08
N TYR A 154 -26.31 -15.72 -19.07
CA TYR A 154 -27.56 -15.16 -19.55
C TYR A 154 -27.47 -14.85 -21.03
N PHE A 155 -28.65 -14.93 -21.74
CA PHE A 155 -28.72 -14.61 -23.14
C PHE A 155 -28.95 -13.12 -23.33
N ASN A 156 -28.18 -12.50 -24.21
CA ASN A 156 -28.35 -11.10 -24.59
C ASN A 156 -29.07 -11.04 -25.95
N GLU A 157 -30.36 -10.68 -25.91
CA GLU A 157 -31.22 -10.65 -27.10
C GLU A 157 -30.76 -9.67 -28.17
N GLU A 158 -30.16 -8.53 -27.77
CA GLU A 158 -29.68 -7.53 -28.75
C GLU A 158 -28.47 -8.00 -29.53
N LYS A 159 -27.56 -8.73 -28.84
CA LYS A 159 -26.34 -9.28 -29.45
C LYS A 159 -26.53 -10.69 -30.00
N GLN A 160 -27.67 -11.32 -29.69
CA GLN A 160 -27.96 -12.73 -30.04
C GLN A 160 -26.84 -13.67 -29.56
N LYS A 161 -26.30 -13.40 -28.34
CA LYS A 161 -25.17 -14.15 -27.77
C LYS A 161 -25.35 -14.37 -26.29
N TRP A 162 -24.68 -15.43 -25.80
CA TRP A 162 -24.56 -15.70 -24.35
C TRP A 162 -23.51 -14.83 -23.70
N PHE A 163 -23.80 -14.35 -22.49
CA PHE A 163 -22.93 -13.55 -21.67
C PHE A 163 -22.79 -14.13 -20.26
N CYS A 164 -21.65 -13.85 -19.63
CA CYS A 164 -21.43 -14.07 -18.22
C CYS A 164 -21.54 -12.74 -17.46
N LYS A 165 -22.27 -12.77 -16.32
CA LYS A 165 -22.39 -11.61 -15.43
C LYS A 165 -21.21 -11.54 -14.45
N ASP A 166 -20.95 -10.32 -13.97
CA ASP A 166 -20.07 -10.04 -12.86
C ASP A 166 -18.62 -10.56 -13.05
N CYS A 167 -18.14 -10.60 -14.29
CA CYS A 167 -16.76 -10.98 -14.58
C CYS A 167 -15.78 -9.87 -14.15
N PHE A 168 -14.57 -10.28 -13.78
CA PHE A 168 -13.47 -9.37 -13.46
C PHE A 168 -12.64 -9.10 -14.72
N VAL A 169 -12.66 -7.88 -15.22
CA VAL A 169 -11.81 -7.48 -16.35
C VAL A 169 -10.65 -6.66 -15.84
N LYS A 170 -9.46 -7.24 -15.97
CA LYS A 170 -8.19 -6.76 -15.42
C LYS A 170 -7.68 -5.54 -16.21
N PHE A 171 -7.30 -4.47 -15.51
CA PHE A 171 -6.50 -3.36 -16.04
C PHE A 171 -5.01 -3.64 -15.87
N ILE A 172 -4.61 -3.99 -14.65
CA ILE A 172 -3.23 -4.32 -14.29
C ILE A 172 -3.20 -5.60 -13.47
N GLU A 173 -2.04 -6.25 -13.48
CA GLU A 173 -1.78 -7.45 -12.71
C GLU A 173 -0.83 -7.19 -11.55
N ILE A 174 -0.97 -7.93 -10.45
CA ILE A 174 -0.03 -7.90 -9.33
C ILE A 174 1.40 -8.14 -9.84
N ASN A 175 2.37 -7.40 -9.31
CA ASN A 175 3.78 -7.37 -9.69
C ASN A 175 4.09 -6.82 -11.10
N GLN A 176 3.09 -6.38 -11.86
CA GLN A 176 3.33 -5.68 -13.12
C GLN A 176 4.11 -4.39 -12.86
N SER A 177 5.14 -4.13 -13.66
CA SER A 177 5.87 -2.86 -13.63
C SER A 177 5.06 -1.79 -14.33
N LEU A 178 4.82 -0.67 -13.65
CA LEU A 178 4.02 0.45 -14.13
C LEU A 178 4.88 1.71 -14.14
N LYS A 179 4.89 2.42 -15.26
CA LYS A 179 5.54 3.73 -15.36
C LYS A 179 4.70 4.80 -14.65
N TYR A 180 5.34 5.87 -14.25
CA TYR A 180 4.63 7.04 -13.71
C TYR A 180 3.62 7.57 -14.72
N LYS A 181 2.35 7.74 -14.29
CA LYS A 181 1.22 8.15 -15.13
C LYS A 181 0.92 7.23 -16.33
N GLU A 182 1.30 5.95 -16.27
CA GLU A 182 0.94 4.98 -17.32
C GLU A 182 -0.57 4.87 -17.43
N GLU A 183 -1.07 5.05 -18.65
CA GLU A 183 -2.51 4.99 -18.96
C GLU A 183 -2.89 3.64 -19.55
N ILE A 184 -3.90 3.01 -18.96
CA ILE A 184 -4.50 1.79 -19.49
C ILE A 184 -5.99 2.03 -19.68
N SER A 185 -6.50 1.74 -20.87
CA SER A 185 -7.89 2.01 -21.19
C SER A 185 -8.67 0.77 -21.65
N HIS A 186 -9.93 0.69 -21.24
CA HIS A 186 -10.86 -0.34 -21.66
C HIS A 186 -12.13 0.28 -22.23
N LEU A 187 -12.57 -0.24 -23.37
CA LEU A 187 -13.84 0.10 -23.97
C LEU A 187 -14.93 -0.86 -23.47
N SER A 188 -16.04 -0.32 -23.01
CA SER A 188 -17.23 -1.07 -22.60
C SER A 188 -18.43 -0.57 -23.34
N SER A 189 -19.29 -1.48 -23.73
CA SER A 189 -20.60 -1.14 -24.31
C SER A 189 -21.70 -1.51 -23.32
N ILE A 190 -22.59 -0.60 -23.03
CA ILE A 190 -23.62 -0.73 -22.02
C ILE A 190 -24.96 -1.05 -22.69
N PRO A 191 -25.61 -2.17 -22.33
CA PRO A 191 -26.95 -2.47 -22.89
C PRO A 191 -27.95 -1.39 -22.54
N PRO A 192 -28.87 -1.02 -23.46
CA PRO A 192 -29.91 -0.02 -23.22
C PRO A 192 -30.99 -0.48 -22.24
N ARG A 193 -30.89 -1.69 -21.69
CA ARG A 193 -31.88 -2.27 -20.77
C ARG A 193 -32.23 -1.30 -19.64
N ASN A 194 -33.53 -1.10 -19.45
CA ASN A 194 -34.15 -0.35 -18.36
C ASN A 194 -34.04 1.19 -18.42
N LYS A 195 -33.87 1.81 -19.59
CA LYS A 195 -33.86 3.28 -19.75
C LYS A 195 -32.99 4.00 -18.70
N LYS A 196 -31.96 3.31 -18.19
CA LYS A 196 -31.02 3.92 -17.23
C LYS A 196 -30.20 4.96 -17.95
N ASN A 197 -30.37 6.21 -17.52
CA ASN A 197 -29.63 7.35 -18.05
C ASN A 197 -28.19 7.43 -17.51
N ALA A 198 -27.85 6.61 -16.53
CA ALA A 198 -26.56 6.60 -15.90
C ALA A 198 -26.01 5.17 -15.76
N VAL A 199 -24.70 5.06 -15.81
CA VAL A 199 -23.95 3.81 -15.62
C VAL A 199 -22.98 3.99 -14.47
N THR A 200 -22.98 3.02 -13.55
CA THR A 200 -21.99 2.92 -12.49
C THR A 200 -21.00 1.83 -12.85
N MET A 201 -19.73 2.17 -12.88
CA MET A 201 -18.62 1.24 -13.06
C MET A 201 -17.98 1.02 -11.71
N GLU A 202 -17.88 -0.23 -11.27
CA GLU A 202 -17.29 -0.61 -10.00
C GLU A 202 -15.90 -1.18 -10.23
N PHE A 203 -14.95 -0.75 -9.40
CA PHE A 203 -13.55 -1.14 -9.46
C PHE A 203 -13.15 -1.96 -8.24
N TYR A 204 -12.28 -2.94 -8.47
CA TYR A 204 -11.91 -3.94 -7.49
C TYR A 204 -10.42 -4.20 -7.50
N LYS A 205 -9.87 -4.62 -6.34
CA LYS A 205 -8.49 -5.09 -6.17
C LYS A 205 -8.45 -6.51 -5.61
N THR A 206 -7.40 -7.25 -5.92
CA THR A 206 -7.13 -8.58 -5.35
C THR A 206 -5.64 -8.92 -5.41
N LYS A 207 -5.22 -9.87 -4.59
CA LYS A 207 -3.87 -10.48 -4.69
C LYS A 207 -3.81 -11.64 -5.67
N LYS A 208 -4.95 -12.09 -6.21
CA LYS A 208 -4.98 -13.11 -7.26
C LYS A 208 -4.43 -12.53 -8.56
N GLN A 209 -3.64 -13.32 -9.28
CA GLN A 209 -3.08 -12.91 -10.55
C GLN A 209 -4.12 -12.89 -11.67
N ASN A 210 -4.95 -13.92 -11.74
CA ASN A 210 -5.96 -14.12 -12.78
C ASN A 210 -7.35 -14.39 -12.19
N PRO A 211 -8.02 -13.38 -11.57
CA PRO A 211 -9.40 -13.52 -11.13
C PRO A 211 -10.35 -13.59 -12.34
N THR A 212 -11.37 -14.44 -12.28
CA THR A 212 -12.38 -14.58 -13.33
C THR A 212 -13.63 -13.78 -13.00
N PHE A 213 -14.08 -13.80 -11.74
CA PHE A 213 -15.31 -13.14 -11.32
C PHE A 213 -15.06 -12.11 -10.24
N ALA A 214 -15.80 -11.00 -10.27
CA ALA A 214 -15.69 -9.94 -9.27
C ALA A 214 -16.27 -10.31 -7.89
N PHE A 215 -16.93 -11.45 -7.77
CA PHE A 215 -17.47 -11.98 -6.49
C PHE A 215 -16.61 -13.08 -5.88
N GLU A 216 -15.46 -13.38 -6.42
CA GLU A 216 -14.54 -14.36 -5.81
C GLU A 216 -14.01 -13.88 -4.46
N GLU A 217 -13.72 -14.84 -3.59
CA GLU A 217 -13.11 -14.57 -2.30
C GLU A 217 -11.75 -13.83 -2.47
N GLY A 218 -11.51 -12.83 -1.61
CA GLY A 218 -10.30 -12.00 -1.65
C GLY A 218 -10.35 -10.89 -2.72
N ILE A 219 -11.50 -10.64 -3.33
CA ILE A 219 -11.74 -9.47 -4.19
C ILE A 219 -12.45 -8.39 -3.39
N ILE A 220 -11.87 -7.19 -3.37
CA ILE A 220 -12.31 -6.05 -2.57
C ILE A 220 -12.66 -4.90 -3.50
N LYS A 221 -13.85 -4.31 -3.33
CA LYS A 221 -14.25 -3.10 -4.03
C LYS A 221 -13.43 -1.91 -3.51
N ILE A 222 -12.83 -1.14 -4.41
CA ILE A 222 -12.01 0.04 -4.09
C ILE A 222 -12.65 1.36 -4.50
N GLY A 223 -13.76 1.31 -5.21
CA GLY A 223 -14.52 2.50 -5.58
C GLY A 223 -15.42 2.29 -6.79
N GLU A 224 -16.02 3.38 -7.22
CA GLU A 224 -16.91 3.41 -8.38
C GLU A 224 -16.85 4.75 -9.09
N CYS A 225 -17.24 4.75 -10.36
CA CYS A 225 -17.42 5.94 -11.18
C CYS A 225 -18.81 5.88 -11.83
N ARG A 226 -19.60 6.95 -11.67
CA ARG A 226 -20.93 7.05 -12.26
C ARG A 226 -20.96 8.10 -13.36
N ILE A 227 -21.31 7.68 -14.57
CA ILE A 227 -21.44 8.57 -15.72
C ILE A 227 -22.87 8.59 -16.23
N GLU A 228 -23.39 9.78 -16.52
CA GLU A 228 -24.70 9.96 -17.15
C GLU A 228 -24.55 9.94 -18.66
N ILE A 229 -25.31 9.06 -19.30
CA ILE A 229 -25.25 8.84 -20.76
C ILE A 229 -26.24 9.73 -21.49
N GLY A 230 -27.42 10.01 -20.92
CA GLY A 230 -28.53 10.71 -21.57
C GLY A 230 -29.58 9.72 -22.10
N LYS A 231 -30.84 10.23 -22.17
CA LYS A 231 -32.01 9.42 -22.60
C LYS A 231 -32.05 9.20 -24.12
N GLU A 232 -31.43 10.09 -24.85
CA GLU A 232 -31.40 10.12 -26.32
C GLU A 232 -30.55 8.98 -26.94
N TYR A 233 -29.65 8.36 -26.14
CA TYR A 233 -28.78 7.28 -26.62
C TYR A 233 -29.41 5.91 -26.34
N GLU A 234 -30.34 5.49 -27.21
CA GLU A 234 -31.08 4.23 -27.06
C GLU A 234 -30.36 3.05 -27.71
N LYS A 235 -29.57 3.30 -28.78
CA LYS A 235 -28.87 2.24 -29.49
C LYS A 235 -27.61 1.79 -28.74
N TYR A 236 -27.39 0.49 -28.70
CA TYR A 236 -26.20 -0.10 -28.04
C TYR A 236 -24.85 0.50 -28.50
N GLN A 237 -24.73 0.74 -29.79
CA GLN A 237 -23.54 1.32 -30.40
C GLN A 237 -23.21 2.75 -29.89
N ASP A 238 -24.25 3.49 -29.51
CA ASP A 238 -24.14 4.86 -29.02
C ASP A 238 -23.79 4.92 -27.49
N ARG A 239 -23.81 3.79 -26.80
CA ARG A 239 -23.63 3.67 -25.36
C ARG A 239 -22.22 3.10 -24.99
N LYS A 240 -21.22 3.49 -25.75
CA LYS A 240 -19.84 3.07 -25.52
C LYS A 240 -19.16 4.01 -24.52
N ILE A 241 -18.58 3.43 -23.47
CA ILE A 241 -17.79 4.14 -22.46
C ILE A 241 -16.35 3.66 -22.53
N ARG A 242 -15.44 4.61 -22.69
CA ARG A 242 -14.00 4.37 -22.49
C ARG A 242 -13.66 4.68 -21.05
N THR A 243 -13.09 3.72 -20.35
CA THR A 243 -12.54 3.90 -19.00
C THR A 243 -11.03 3.93 -19.11
N ILE A 244 -10.42 5.01 -18.67
CA ILE A 244 -8.96 5.21 -18.63
C ILE A 244 -8.54 5.21 -17.18
N MET A 245 -7.52 4.44 -16.84
CA MET A 245 -6.86 4.47 -15.54
C MET A 245 -5.43 4.92 -15.70
N LYS A 246 -4.99 5.87 -14.86
CA LYS A 246 -3.61 6.35 -14.76
C LYS A 246 -2.98 5.77 -13.50
N PHE A 247 -1.86 5.09 -13.69
CA PHE A 247 -1.15 4.38 -12.66
C PHE A 247 0.22 5.01 -12.35
N GLY A 248 0.90 4.48 -11.34
CA GLY A 248 2.27 4.87 -10.98
C GLY A 248 2.36 6.10 -10.06
N GLY A 249 1.24 6.76 -9.76
CA GLY A 249 1.13 7.79 -8.73
C GLY A 249 0.84 7.23 -7.33
N THR A 250 0.50 8.12 -6.40
CA THR A 250 0.01 7.75 -5.05
C THR A 250 -1.42 7.24 -5.08
N PHE A 251 -2.20 7.74 -6.03
CA PHE A 251 -3.58 7.36 -6.28
C PHE A 251 -3.72 6.80 -7.70
N ILE A 252 -4.86 6.17 -7.98
CA ILE A 252 -5.26 5.77 -9.33
C ILE A 252 -6.30 6.77 -9.81
N ASP A 253 -5.97 7.56 -10.81
CA ASP A 253 -6.93 8.44 -11.45
C ASP A 253 -7.73 7.65 -12.48
N VAL A 254 -9.06 7.79 -12.43
CA VAL A 254 -9.99 7.11 -13.33
C VAL A 254 -10.81 8.13 -14.08
N THR A 255 -10.75 8.09 -15.40
CA THR A 255 -11.60 8.89 -16.27
C THR A 255 -12.53 8.00 -17.06
N ALA A 256 -13.84 8.24 -16.97
CA ALA A 256 -14.84 7.58 -17.77
C ALA A 256 -15.40 8.55 -18.82
N ILE A 257 -15.34 8.16 -20.09
CA ILE A 257 -15.77 9.00 -21.22
C ILE A 257 -16.85 8.29 -22.00
N HIS A 258 -18.03 8.90 -22.12
CA HIS A 258 -19.06 8.47 -23.02
C HIS A 258 -18.73 8.94 -24.45
N LEU A 259 -18.37 8.01 -25.33
CA LEU A 259 -17.76 8.35 -26.63
C LEU A 259 -18.66 9.18 -27.54
N LYS A 260 -19.99 8.96 -27.50
CA LYS A 260 -20.93 9.64 -28.40
C LYS A 260 -21.17 11.09 -27.99
N SER A 261 -21.31 11.38 -26.68
CA SER A 261 -21.58 12.74 -26.21
C SER A 261 -20.33 13.51 -25.83
N GLY A 262 -19.19 12.85 -25.68
CA GLY A 262 -17.95 13.46 -25.15
C GLY A 262 -17.99 13.74 -23.65
N LYS A 263 -19.10 13.43 -22.94
CA LYS A 263 -19.14 13.62 -21.48
C LYS A 263 -18.08 12.78 -20.81
N ALA A 264 -17.36 13.38 -19.88
CA ALA A 264 -16.36 12.73 -19.05
C ALA A 264 -16.67 12.93 -17.58
N VAL A 265 -16.30 11.95 -16.75
CA VAL A 265 -16.35 12.00 -15.30
C VAL A 265 -15.02 11.45 -14.79
N GLU A 266 -14.46 12.13 -13.80
CA GLU A 266 -13.22 11.75 -13.15
C GLU A 266 -13.46 11.34 -11.71
N THR A 267 -12.71 10.38 -11.24
CA THR A 267 -12.65 9.95 -9.83
C THR A 267 -11.25 9.44 -9.50
N THR A 268 -10.95 9.41 -8.22
CA THR A 268 -9.69 8.89 -7.71
C THR A 268 -9.96 7.69 -6.82
N LEU A 269 -9.17 6.62 -7.00
CA LEU A 269 -9.24 5.42 -6.18
C LEU A 269 -8.02 5.34 -5.27
N THR A 270 -8.22 4.89 -4.03
CA THR A 270 -7.15 4.63 -3.06
C THR A 270 -6.79 3.16 -3.02
N PHE A 271 -5.56 2.86 -2.58
CA PHE A 271 -5.08 1.48 -2.42
C PHE A 271 -5.37 0.89 -1.04
N ASP A 272 -5.95 1.67 -0.14
CA ASP A 272 -6.19 1.27 1.27
C ASP A 272 -7.25 0.18 1.42
#